data_454f1f7242421e4cc91d70fe02b9ae0c
#
_entry.id   454f1f7242421e4cc91d70fe02b9ae0c
#
_cell.length_a   1.000
_cell.length_b   1.000
_cell.length_c   1.000
_cell.angle_alpha   90.00
_cell.angle_beta   90.00
_cell.angle_gamma   90.00
#
_symmetry.space_group_name_H-M   'P 1'
#
loop_
_entity.id
_entity.type
_entity.pdbx_description
1 polymer ?
#
loop_
_entity_poly.entity_id
_entity_poly.type
_entity_poly.pdbx_seq_one_letter_code
_entity_poly.pdbx_strand_id
1 'polypeptide(L)'
;MIYDVNNLIEGLGGIEKTIEALKWFRKEVKKAGFPDLELQLTMWSVNLNYSGLDGNKTIEPGNDFVTKLGFNSSTHYQFCHFLWMDDDYAKITDRAVAEWNKIDSTFTIPYYPHVSIGWDNSPRTAKSPVTKNNTPENFERALKFAKDFVDKRPKMQPLITINSWNEWTETSYLQPDNVNGYGYLEAVKKVFESVKCEQAKK
;
A
#
# COMPACT_ATOMS: atom_id res chain seq x y z
N MET A 1 -8.72 -0.91 -6.15
CA MET A 1 -7.97 -0.04 -5.23
C MET A 1 -8.26 1.41 -5.57
N ILE A 2 -8.55 2.25 -4.58
CA ILE A 2 -8.75 3.70 -4.74
C ILE A 2 -7.46 4.39 -4.32
N TYR A 3 -6.76 4.96 -5.30
CA TYR A 3 -5.43 5.54 -5.12
C TYR A 3 -5.46 6.87 -4.35
N ASP A 4 -6.37 7.77 -4.75
CA ASP A 4 -6.53 9.07 -4.12
C ASP A 4 -7.99 9.33 -3.80
N VAL A 5 -8.32 9.13 -2.54
CA VAL A 5 -9.70 9.27 -2.05
C VAL A 5 -10.13 10.74 -1.99
N ASN A 6 -9.21 11.68 -1.78
CA ASN A 6 -9.54 13.10 -1.72
C ASN A 6 -9.95 13.60 -3.10
N ASN A 7 -9.17 13.26 -4.14
CA ASN A 7 -9.52 13.58 -5.52
C ASN A 7 -10.83 12.90 -5.95
N LEU A 8 -11.09 11.68 -5.48
CA LEU A 8 -12.38 11.01 -5.74
C LEU A 8 -13.55 11.78 -5.13
N ILE A 9 -13.40 12.20 -3.87
CA ILE A 9 -14.44 12.94 -3.15
C ILE A 9 -14.68 14.29 -3.81
N GLU A 10 -13.62 15.01 -4.16
CA GLU A 10 -13.72 16.28 -4.87
C GLU A 10 -14.37 16.12 -6.24
N GLY A 11 -13.92 15.16 -7.03
CA GLY A 11 -14.44 14.88 -8.37
C GLY A 11 -15.91 14.48 -8.40
N LEU A 12 -16.39 13.82 -7.34
CA LEU A 12 -17.79 13.44 -7.20
C LEU A 12 -18.67 14.52 -6.53
N GLY A 13 -18.05 15.64 -6.08
CA GLY A 13 -18.74 16.77 -5.49
C GLY A 13 -19.13 16.58 -4.02
N GLY A 14 -18.26 15.91 -3.26
CA GLY A 14 -18.35 15.80 -1.81
C GLY A 14 -18.55 14.37 -1.31
N ILE A 15 -18.40 14.22 0.01
CA ILE A 15 -18.37 12.90 0.66
C ILE A 15 -19.69 12.12 0.53
N GLU A 16 -20.83 12.79 0.69
CA GLU A 16 -22.14 12.13 0.63
C GLU A 16 -22.38 11.53 -0.76
N LYS A 17 -22.05 12.30 -1.82
CA LYS A 17 -22.14 11.81 -3.20
C LYS A 17 -21.15 10.67 -3.48
N THR A 18 -19.99 10.71 -2.86
CA THR A 18 -19.01 9.63 -2.97
C THR A 18 -19.50 8.35 -2.31
N ILE A 19 -20.11 8.46 -1.12
CA ILE A 19 -20.76 7.31 -0.45
C ILE A 19 -21.84 6.70 -1.33
N GLU A 20 -22.70 7.53 -1.92
CA GLU A 20 -23.77 7.08 -2.82
C GLU A 20 -23.19 6.40 -4.08
N ALA A 21 -22.16 6.99 -4.69
CA ALA A 21 -21.49 6.43 -5.87
C ALA A 21 -20.82 5.08 -5.57
N LEU A 22 -20.13 4.93 -4.44
CA LEU A 22 -19.51 3.68 -4.06
C LEU A 22 -20.55 2.59 -3.73
N LYS A 23 -21.66 2.94 -3.09
CA LYS A 23 -22.80 2.03 -2.87
C LYS A 23 -23.43 1.61 -4.20
N TRP A 24 -23.64 2.56 -5.10
CA TRP A 24 -24.13 2.26 -6.44
C TRP A 24 -23.19 1.32 -7.20
N PHE A 25 -21.88 1.59 -7.18
CA PHE A 25 -20.89 0.75 -7.85
C PHE A 25 -20.92 -0.69 -7.33
N ARG A 26 -20.99 -0.92 -6.01
CA ARG A 26 -21.17 -2.28 -5.44
C ARG A 26 -22.42 -2.97 -5.97
N LYS A 27 -23.53 -2.23 -6.05
CA LYS A 27 -24.79 -2.77 -6.57
C LYS A 27 -24.67 -3.18 -8.04
N GLU A 28 -24.01 -2.37 -8.87
CA GLU A 28 -23.83 -2.70 -10.30
C GLU A 28 -22.91 -3.89 -10.50
N VAL A 29 -21.84 -4.00 -9.70
CA VAL A 29 -20.95 -5.17 -9.72
C VAL A 29 -21.70 -6.46 -9.37
N LYS A 30 -22.56 -6.42 -8.36
CA LYS A 30 -23.43 -7.58 -8.01
C LYS A 30 -24.43 -7.91 -9.11
N LYS A 31 -25.03 -6.92 -9.75
CA LYS A 31 -25.91 -7.14 -10.92
C LYS A 31 -25.18 -7.76 -12.10
N ALA A 32 -23.89 -7.47 -12.26
CA ALA A 32 -23.04 -8.07 -13.28
C ALA A 32 -22.64 -9.52 -12.97
N GLY A 33 -23.10 -10.09 -11.85
CA GLY A 33 -22.88 -11.50 -11.48
C GLY A 33 -21.69 -11.73 -10.56
N PHE A 34 -21.02 -10.70 -10.08
CA PHE A 34 -19.95 -10.85 -9.08
C PHE A 34 -20.56 -10.89 -7.66
N PRO A 35 -19.97 -11.68 -6.72
CA PRO A 35 -20.53 -11.81 -5.37
C PRO A 35 -20.44 -10.52 -4.56
N ASP A 36 -19.36 -9.75 -4.70
CA ASP A 36 -19.16 -8.42 -4.09
C ASP A 36 -18.02 -7.67 -4.75
N LEU A 37 -17.75 -6.46 -4.26
CA LEU A 37 -16.64 -5.60 -4.65
C LEU A 37 -15.75 -5.30 -3.44
N GLU A 38 -14.50 -5.72 -3.49
CA GLU A 38 -13.49 -5.31 -2.53
C GLU A 38 -13.02 -3.89 -2.84
N LEU A 39 -13.32 -2.95 -1.93
CA LEU A 39 -12.83 -1.57 -2.01
C LEU A 39 -11.62 -1.41 -1.08
N GLN A 40 -10.46 -1.29 -1.66
CA GLN A 40 -9.21 -1.05 -0.95
C GLN A 40 -8.81 0.42 -1.02
N LEU A 41 -8.52 1.02 0.12
CA LEU A 41 -8.04 2.38 0.25
C LEU A 41 -6.51 2.41 0.17
N THR A 42 -5.95 3.25 -0.68
CA THR A 42 -4.54 3.63 -0.59
C THR A 42 -4.39 4.79 0.41
N MET A 43 -3.64 4.54 1.46
CA MET A 43 -3.37 5.54 2.50
C MET A 43 -2.15 6.39 2.11
N TRP A 44 -2.24 7.71 2.29
CA TRP A 44 -1.13 8.64 2.12
C TRP A 44 -0.48 9.00 3.46
N SER A 45 -1.25 8.89 4.54
CA SER A 45 -0.77 9.05 5.90
C SER A 45 -1.69 8.31 6.87
N VAL A 46 -1.23 8.03 8.08
CA VAL A 46 -2.05 7.42 9.14
C VAL A 46 -3.18 8.36 9.59
N ASN A 47 -2.98 9.67 9.42
CA ASN A 47 -3.96 10.70 9.74
C ASN A 47 -4.70 11.10 8.46
N LEU A 48 -5.71 10.33 8.10
CA LEU A 48 -6.64 10.69 7.02
C LEU A 48 -7.53 11.84 7.52
N ASN A 49 -6.99 13.05 7.44
CA ASN A 49 -7.76 14.26 7.67
C ASN A 49 -8.38 14.70 6.35
N TYR A 50 -9.68 14.61 6.25
CA TYR A 50 -10.44 15.19 5.15
C TYR A 50 -11.10 16.49 5.62
N SER A 51 -10.67 17.62 5.09
CA SER A 51 -11.43 18.86 5.14
C SER A 51 -12.39 18.87 3.95
N GLY A 52 -13.70 18.77 4.21
CA GLY A 52 -14.70 18.83 3.16
C GLY A 52 -14.60 20.12 2.33
N LEU A 53 -15.07 20.10 1.10
CA LEU A 53 -15.15 21.27 0.20
C LEU A 53 -15.85 22.48 0.83
N ASP A 54 -16.67 22.26 1.84
CA ASP A 54 -17.44 23.29 2.54
C ASP A 54 -16.65 23.94 3.69
N GLY A 55 -15.37 23.63 3.87
CA GLY A 55 -14.50 24.23 4.91
C GLY A 55 -14.91 23.99 6.36
N ASN A 56 -16.07 23.42 6.62
CA ASN A 56 -16.69 23.32 7.95
C ASN A 56 -17.02 21.91 8.43
N LYS A 57 -16.81 20.86 7.65
CA LYS A 57 -17.02 19.48 8.10
C LYS A 57 -15.70 18.73 8.09
N THR A 58 -15.01 18.78 9.20
CA THR A 58 -13.96 17.79 9.51
C THR A 58 -14.66 16.46 9.69
N ILE A 59 -14.37 15.49 8.79
CA ILE A 59 -14.70 14.10 9.10
C ILE A 59 -13.69 13.67 10.12
N GLU A 60 -14.18 13.11 11.24
CA GLU A 60 -13.33 12.56 12.27
C GLU A 60 -12.30 11.63 11.61
N PRO A 61 -11.00 11.80 11.87
CA PRO A 61 -9.96 10.99 11.27
C PRO A 61 -10.09 9.52 11.66
N GLY A 62 -9.66 8.64 10.80
CA GLY A 62 -9.53 7.24 11.12
C GLY A 62 -10.74 6.39 10.75
N ASN A 63 -11.22 5.59 11.69
CA ASN A 63 -12.23 4.56 11.45
C ASN A 63 -13.55 5.06 10.85
N ASP A 64 -14.02 6.20 11.28
CA ASP A 64 -15.29 6.78 10.77
C ASP A 64 -15.20 7.08 9.29
N PHE A 65 -14.07 7.59 8.82
CA PHE A 65 -13.86 7.90 7.42
C PHE A 65 -13.90 6.63 6.55
N VAL A 66 -13.12 5.61 6.90
CA VAL A 66 -13.05 4.37 6.13
C VAL A 66 -14.36 3.59 6.16
N THR A 67 -15.04 3.61 7.30
CA THR A 67 -16.33 2.93 7.49
C THR A 67 -17.45 3.61 6.71
N LYS A 68 -17.56 4.93 6.76
CA LYS A 68 -18.59 5.71 6.02
C LYS A 68 -18.48 5.54 4.52
N LEU A 69 -17.25 5.53 3.99
CA LEU A 69 -16.99 5.28 2.56
C LEU A 69 -17.12 3.80 2.17
N GLY A 70 -17.20 2.90 3.15
CA GLY A 70 -17.40 1.47 2.92
C GLY A 70 -16.15 0.76 2.37
N PHE A 71 -14.96 1.19 2.77
CA PHE A 71 -13.72 0.47 2.46
C PHE A 71 -13.67 -0.85 3.21
N ASN A 72 -13.14 -1.89 2.54
CA ASN A 72 -12.97 -3.23 3.10
C ASN A 72 -11.55 -3.46 3.62
N SER A 73 -10.58 -2.74 3.07
CA SER A 73 -9.17 -2.86 3.42
C SER A 73 -8.40 -1.59 3.10
N SER A 74 -7.17 -1.52 3.59
CA SER A 74 -6.23 -0.44 3.28
C SER A 74 -4.85 -0.98 2.94
N THR A 75 -4.07 -0.16 2.24
CA THR A 75 -2.66 -0.39 1.91
C THR A 75 -1.98 0.95 1.67
N HIS A 76 -0.68 0.95 1.35
CA HIS A 76 0.03 2.10 0.79
C HIS A 76 0.40 1.87 -0.67
N TYR A 77 0.87 2.94 -1.33
CA TYR A 77 1.39 2.89 -2.70
C TYR A 77 2.90 3.07 -2.75
N GLN A 78 3.48 3.90 -1.88
CA GLN A 78 4.92 4.16 -1.82
C GLN A 78 5.30 4.55 -0.39
N PHE A 79 6.50 4.16 0.07
CA PHE A 79 7.01 4.51 1.39
C PHE A 79 7.14 6.01 1.60
N CYS A 80 7.48 6.78 0.55
CA CYS A 80 7.61 8.24 0.63
C CYS A 80 6.33 8.97 1.03
N HIS A 81 5.16 8.32 0.97
CA HIS A 81 3.90 8.92 1.38
C HIS A 81 3.75 9.03 2.90
N PHE A 82 4.52 8.29 3.67
CA PHE A 82 4.39 8.25 5.12
C PHE A 82 5.73 8.15 5.87
N LEU A 83 6.86 8.04 5.14
CA LEU A 83 8.19 7.96 5.71
C LEU A 83 9.15 8.95 5.05
N TRP A 84 10.15 9.39 5.80
CA TRP A 84 11.28 10.12 5.26
C TRP A 84 12.25 9.15 4.56
N MET A 85 12.58 9.43 3.30
CA MET A 85 13.26 8.50 2.41
C MET A 85 14.78 8.72 2.27
N ASP A 86 15.34 9.83 2.78
CA ASP A 86 16.79 10.06 2.75
C ASP A 86 17.48 9.34 3.92
N ASP A 87 17.58 8.01 3.80
CA ASP A 87 18.21 7.14 4.80
C ASP A 87 18.56 5.77 4.18
N ASP A 88 19.16 4.92 4.98
CA ASP A 88 19.41 3.52 4.65
C ASP A 88 18.09 2.74 4.54
N TYR A 89 17.96 1.94 3.48
CA TYR A 89 16.73 1.19 3.20
C TYR A 89 16.34 0.25 4.35
N ALA A 90 17.32 -0.35 5.05
CA ALA A 90 16.99 -1.23 6.18
C ALA A 90 16.31 -0.46 7.32
N LYS A 91 16.76 0.77 7.62
CA LYS A 91 16.13 1.63 8.63
C LYS A 91 14.74 2.12 8.18
N ILE A 92 14.60 2.45 6.88
CA ILE A 92 13.29 2.81 6.30
C ILE A 92 12.32 1.64 6.45
N THR A 93 12.76 0.43 6.15
CA THR A 93 11.97 -0.79 6.31
C THR A 93 11.54 -1.01 7.77
N ASP A 94 12.43 -0.82 8.74
CA ASP A 94 12.08 -0.97 10.16
C ASP A 94 10.99 0.04 10.58
N ARG A 95 11.08 1.28 10.09
CA ARG A 95 10.02 2.30 10.28
C ARG A 95 8.71 1.92 9.59
N ALA A 96 8.79 1.36 8.38
CA ALA A 96 7.60 0.90 7.66
C ALA A 96 6.86 -0.19 8.44
N VAL A 97 7.58 -1.16 8.99
CA VAL A 97 7.00 -2.22 9.83
C VAL A 97 6.33 -1.65 11.08
N ALA A 98 6.93 -0.64 11.71
CA ALA A 98 6.32 0.05 12.86
C ALA A 98 5.00 0.73 12.48
N GLU A 99 4.97 1.42 11.33
CA GLU A 99 3.74 2.06 10.82
C GLU A 99 2.68 1.04 10.42
N TRP A 100 3.02 -0.11 9.80
CA TRP A 100 2.05 -1.18 9.52
C TRP A 100 1.33 -1.65 10.78
N ASN A 101 2.09 -1.89 11.87
CA ASN A 101 1.51 -2.32 13.14
C ASN A 101 0.63 -1.23 13.77
N LYS A 102 1.03 0.04 13.66
CA LYS A 102 0.26 1.18 14.15
C LYS A 102 -1.07 1.30 13.39
N ILE A 103 -1.04 1.21 12.06
CA ILE A 103 -2.24 1.26 11.22
C ILE A 103 -3.18 0.11 11.55
N ASP A 104 -2.66 -1.12 11.59
CA ASP A 104 -3.43 -2.33 11.90
C ASP A 104 -4.10 -2.26 13.28
N SER A 105 -3.47 -1.58 14.25
CA SER A 105 -4.05 -1.36 15.59
C SER A 105 -5.02 -0.17 15.65
N THR A 106 -4.97 0.75 14.70
CA THR A 106 -5.75 1.99 14.69
C THR A 106 -7.07 1.83 13.94
N PHE A 107 -7.04 1.11 12.81
CA PHE A 107 -8.20 0.97 11.93
C PHE A 107 -8.91 -0.36 12.12
N THR A 108 -10.24 -0.34 11.94
CA THR A 108 -11.09 -1.54 12.04
C THR A 108 -11.07 -2.40 10.77
N ILE A 109 -10.61 -1.83 9.65
CA ILE A 109 -10.42 -2.56 8.40
C ILE A 109 -8.99 -3.13 8.33
N PRO A 110 -8.79 -4.31 7.73
CA PRO A 110 -7.47 -4.91 7.62
C PRO A 110 -6.51 -4.05 6.80
N TYR A 111 -5.28 -3.97 7.25
CA TYR A 111 -4.18 -3.35 6.52
C TYR A 111 -3.36 -4.42 5.80
N TYR A 112 -3.16 -4.25 4.50
CA TYR A 112 -2.26 -5.07 3.70
C TYR A 112 -0.91 -4.38 3.57
N PRO A 113 0.20 -5.03 3.99
CA PRO A 113 1.51 -4.40 4.00
C PRO A 113 1.96 -4.04 2.59
N HIS A 114 2.58 -2.87 2.48
CA HIS A 114 3.16 -2.36 1.26
C HIS A 114 4.68 -2.42 1.36
N VAL A 115 5.36 -2.83 0.28
CA VAL A 115 6.82 -2.81 0.17
C VAL A 115 7.23 -2.00 -1.05
N SER A 116 7.98 -0.91 -0.82
CA SER A 116 8.62 -0.15 -1.91
C SER A 116 10.01 -0.68 -2.17
N ILE A 117 10.45 -0.68 -3.44
CA ILE A 117 11.80 -1.15 -3.82
C ILE A 117 12.83 -0.08 -3.51
N GLY A 118 12.50 1.18 -3.71
CA GLY A 118 13.39 2.30 -3.45
C GLY A 118 12.67 3.63 -3.60
N TRP A 119 13.45 4.71 -3.51
CA TRP A 119 13.01 6.06 -3.80
C TRP A 119 14.20 6.93 -4.19
N ASP A 120 14.19 7.41 -5.42
CA ASP A 120 15.04 8.49 -5.90
C ASP A 120 14.26 9.29 -6.95
N ASN A 121 13.70 10.41 -6.53
CA ASN A 121 12.96 11.31 -7.42
C ASN A 121 13.84 12.45 -7.97
N SER A 122 15.15 12.36 -7.85
CA SER A 122 16.10 13.37 -8.35
C SER A 122 16.01 13.61 -9.86
N PRO A 123 15.62 12.63 -10.72
CA PRO A 123 15.38 12.89 -12.13
C PRO A 123 14.23 13.88 -12.40
N ARG A 124 13.27 14.00 -11.48
CA ARG A 124 12.13 14.93 -11.61
C ARG A 124 12.33 16.19 -10.79
N THR A 125 12.99 16.08 -9.62
CA THR A 125 13.05 17.17 -8.64
C THR A 125 14.42 17.23 -8.00
N ALA A 126 15.20 18.28 -8.30
CA ALA A 126 16.49 18.50 -7.67
C ALA A 126 16.37 18.52 -6.12
N LYS A 127 17.35 17.93 -5.42
CA LYS A 127 17.38 17.80 -3.95
C LYS A 127 16.25 16.93 -3.36
N SER A 128 15.70 16.01 -4.13
CA SER A 128 14.79 14.98 -3.60
C SER A 128 15.53 14.07 -2.60
N PRO A 129 14.85 13.57 -1.57
CA PRO A 129 15.37 12.48 -0.74
C PRO A 129 15.75 11.27 -1.58
N VAL A 130 16.85 10.60 -1.24
CA VAL A 130 17.33 9.42 -1.94
C VAL A 130 17.54 8.28 -0.95
N THR A 131 16.87 7.15 -1.19
CA THR A 131 17.06 5.93 -0.42
C THR A 131 18.41 5.29 -0.78
N LYS A 132 19.19 4.94 0.25
CA LYS A 132 20.49 4.28 0.11
C LYS A 132 20.36 2.79 0.41
N ASN A 133 21.21 1.99 -0.22
CA ASN A 133 21.32 0.53 0.03
C ASN A 133 19.99 -0.24 -0.20
N ASN A 134 19.16 0.21 -1.14
CA ASN A 134 17.98 -0.53 -1.58
C ASN A 134 18.37 -1.70 -2.52
N THR A 135 19.25 -2.57 -2.04
CA THR A 135 19.72 -3.74 -2.78
C THR A 135 18.66 -4.86 -2.80
N PRO A 136 18.80 -5.84 -3.73
CA PRO A 136 17.93 -7.03 -3.73
C PRO A 136 17.87 -7.77 -2.38
N GLU A 137 18.98 -7.86 -1.64
CA GLU A 137 19.04 -8.51 -0.33
C GLU A 137 18.24 -7.74 0.72
N ASN A 138 18.35 -6.41 0.74
CA ASN A 138 17.60 -5.57 1.65
C ASN A 138 16.10 -5.57 1.30
N PHE A 139 15.78 -5.62 0.01
CA PHE A 139 14.39 -5.78 -0.45
C PHE A 139 13.82 -7.17 -0.07
N GLU A 140 14.61 -8.25 -0.20
CA GLU A 140 14.23 -9.58 0.30
C GLU A 140 13.90 -9.55 1.81
N ARG A 141 14.70 -8.83 2.60
CA ARG A 141 14.41 -8.63 4.04
C ARG A 141 13.07 -7.93 4.26
N ALA A 142 12.79 -6.87 3.50
CA ALA A 142 11.51 -6.16 3.58
C ALA A 142 10.32 -7.05 3.20
N LEU A 143 10.45 -7.86 2.16
CA LEU A 143 9.44 -8.84 1.76
C LEU A 143 9.20 -9.90 2.84
N LYS A 144 10.24 -10.36 3.53
CA LYS A 144 10.11 -11.29 4.67
C LYS A 144 9.29 -10.68 5.80
N PHE A 145 9.54 -9.41 6.15
CA PHE A 145 8.73 -8.73 7.16
C PHE A 145 7.26 -8.58 6.73
N ALA A 146 7.03 -8.26 5.46
CA ALA A 146 5.66 -8.17 4.94
C ALA A 146 4.97 -9.54 4.98
N LYS A 147 5.69 -10.60 4.60
CA LYS A 147 5.20 -11.98 4.69
C LYS A 147 4.88 -12.37 6.13
N ASP A 148 5.79 -12.13 7.07
CA ASP A 148 5.57 -12.40 8.49
C ASP A 148 4.38 -11.63 9.06
N PHE A 149 4.18 -10.39 8.61
CA PHE A 149 3.03 -9.58 8.97
C PHE A 149 1.71 -10.22 8.54
N VAL A 150 1.65 -10.71 7.31
CA VAL A 150 0.46 -11.39 6.75
C VAL A 150 0.26 -12.76 7.39
N ASP A 151 1.30 -13.57 7.54
CA ASP A 151 1.23 -14.93 8.10
C ASP A 151 0.72 -14.96 9.53
N LYS A 152 0.97 -13.91 10.32
CA LYS A 152 0.43 -13.73 11.68
C LYS A 152 -1.08 -13.42 11.71
N ARG A 153 -1.71 -13.21 10.57
CA ARG A 153 -3.12 -12.81 10.39
C ARG A 153 -3.90 -13.80 9.52
N PRO A 154 -4.04 -15.07 9.94
CA PRO A 154 -4.57 -16.15 9.09
C PRO A 154 -6.03 -15.96 8.65
N LYS A 155 -6.75 -15.01 9.27
CA LYS A 155 -8.13 -14.66 8.86
C LYS A 155 -8.18 -13.64 7.73
N MET A 156 -7.06 -13.01 7.40
CA MET A 156 -6.94 -12.09 6.27
C MET A 156 -6.60 -12.86 4.99
N GLN A 157 -7.03 -12.33 3.85
CA GLN A 157 -6.48 -12.79 2.56
C GLN A 157 -4.98 -12.47 2.51
N PRO A 158 -4.12 -13.39 2.09
CA PRO A 158 -2.68 -13.13 2.01
C PRO A 158 -2.38 -12.20 0.82
N LEU A 159 -2.29 -10.91 1.07
CA LEU A 159 -1.99 -9.88 0.07
C LEU A 159 -0.87 -8.97 0.54
N ILE A 160 0.09 -8.72 -0.34
CA ILE A 160 1.18 -7.76 -0.17
C ILE A 160 1.22 -6.91 -1.44
N THR A 161 1.30 -5.60 -1.30
CA THR A 161 1.47 -4.69 -2.44
C THR A 161 2.93 -4.29 -2.58
N ILE A 162 3.39 -4.12 -3.83
CA ILE A 162 4.77 -3.73 -4.14
C ILE A 162 4.75 -2.54 -5.10
N ASN A 163 5.49 -1.51 -4.81
CA ASN A 163 5.81 -0.44 -5.73
C ASN A 163 7.26 -0.63 -6.22
N SER A 164 7.46 -0.85 -7.49
CA SER A 164 6.47 -1.14 -8.52
C SER A 164 7.08 -2.03 -9.61
N TRP A 165 6.37 -2.28 -10.69
CA TRP A 165 6.95 -3.01 -11.81
C TRP A 165 7.98 -2.17 -12.57
N ASN A 166 7.70 -0.87 -12.82
CA ASN A 166 8.45 -0.06 -13.78
C ASN A 166 8.50 1.46 -13.49
N GLU A 167 8.49 1.88 -12.23
CA GLU A 167 8.60 3.31 -11.87
C GLU A 167 10.07 3.75 -11.88
N TRP A 168 10.67 3.76 -13.08
CA TRP A 168 12.09 4.06 -13.31
C TRP A 168 12.52 5.43 -12.81
N THR A 169 11.66 6.43 -12.98
CA THR A 169 11.96 7.82 -12.59
C THR A 169 11.94 8.06 -11.10
N GLU A 170 11.54 7.04 -10.31
CA GLU A 170 11.57 7.03 -8.85
C GLU A 170 12.55 5.99 -8.30
N THR A 171 13.30 5.31 -9.17
CA THR A 171 14.20 4.21 -8.81
C THR A 171 13.48 3.13 -7.98
N SER A 172 12.21 2.88 -8.35
CA SER A 172 11.36 1.88 -7.70
C SER A 172 10.77 0.94 -8.75
N TYR A 173 11.53 -0.11 -9.12
CA TYR A 173 11.15 -1.01 -10.21
C TYR A 173 11.64 -2.43 -9.98
N LEU A 174 10.81 -3.42 -10.38
CA LEU A 174 11.13 -4.85 -10.39
C LEU A 174 11.73 -5.32 -11.72
N GLN A 175 11.54 -4.53 -12.78
CA GLN A 175 12.10 -4.88 -14.09
C GLN A 175 13.60 -5.11 -13.98
N PRO A 176 14.13 -6.12 -14.70
CA PRO A 176 15.57 -6.37 -14.75
C PRO A 176 16.35 -5.15 -15.26
N ASP A 177 17.49 -4.89 -14.67
CA ASP A 177 18.38 -3.80 -15.01
C ASP A 177 19.83 -4.27 -15.21
N ASN A 178 20.72 -3.38 -15.60
CA ASN A 178 22.14 -3.69 -15.81
C ASN A 178 22.98 -3.62 -14.54
N VAL A 179 22.41 -3.26 -13.39
CA VAL A 179 23.10 -3.17 -12.09
C VAL A 179 22.80 -4.42 -11.27
N ASN A 180 21.53 -4.78 -11.12
CA ASN A 180 21.06 -5.87 -10.27
C ASN A 180 20.57 -7.09 -11.08
N GLY A 181 20.50 -7.01 -12.42
CA GLY A 181 19.96 -8.08 -13.25
C GLY A 181 18.53 -8.44 -12.86
N TYR A 182 18.30 -9.70 -12.51
CA TYR A 182 17.02 -10.21 -12.01
C TYR A 182 16.90 -10.18 -10.48
N GLY A 183 17.84 -9.57 -9.75
CA GLY A 183 17.98 -9.71 -8.30
C GLY A 183 16.71 -9.38 -7.50
N TYR A 184 15.94 -8.35 -7.87
CA TYR A 184 14.67 -8.04 -7.20
C TYR A 184 13.60 -9.10 -7.45
N LEU A 185 13.50 -9.63 -8.66
CA LEU A 185 12.56 -10.72 -8.97
C LEU A 185 12.97 -12.03 -8.29
N GLU A 186 14.28 -12.30 -8.19
CA GLU A 186 14.81 -13.44 -7.44
C GLU A 186 14.52 -13.32 -5.94
N ALA A 187 14.58 -12.12 -5.38
CA ALA A 187 14.17 -11.85 -4.00
C ALA A 187 12.68 -12.16 -3.77
N VAL A 188 11.80 -11.71 -4.69
CA VAL A 188 10.36 -12.08 -4.65
C VAL A 188 10.19 -13.59 -4.70
N LYS A 189 10.82 -14.24 -5.68
CA LYS A 189 10.76 -15.70 -5.84
C LYS A 189 11.19 -16.42 -4.57
N LYS A 190 12.34 -16.06 -4.01
CA LYS A 190 12.91 -16.70 -2.82
C LYS A 190 12.01 -16.60 -1.59
N VAL A 191 11.32 -15.47 -1.41
CA VAL A 191 10.42 -15.28 -0.26
C VAL A 191 9.10 -16.04 -0.41
N PHE A 192 8.54 -16.13 -1.63
CA PHE A 192 7.20 -16.65 -1.85
C PHE A 192 7.13 -18.07 -2.44
N GLU A 193 8.18 -18.53 -3.08
CA GLU A 193 8.20 -19.88 -3.67
C GLU A 193 8.46 -21.01 -2.66
N SER A 194 9.14 -20.73 -1.54
CA SER A 194 9.45 -21.70 -0.48
C SER A 194 8.22 -22.34 0.21
N VAL A 195 7.04 -21.77 0.02
CA VAL A 195 5.78 -22.30 0.59
C VAL A 195 5.23 -23.51 -0.16
N LYS A 196 5.59 -23.69 -1.45
CA LYS A 196 5.07 -24.81 -2.26
C LYS A 196 5.71 -26.16 -1.94
N CYS A 197 6.93 -26.18 -1.41
CA CYS A 197 7.64 -27.43 -1.10
C CYS A 197 7.15 -28.16 0.18
N GLU A 198 6.58 -27.45 1.13
CA GLU A 198 6.11 -28.07 2.39
C GLU A 198 4.67 -28.61 2.27
N GLN A 199 3.83 -28.03 1.42
CA GLN A 199 2.45 -28.50 1.23
C GLN A 199 2.34 -29.72 0.30
N ALA A 200 3.35 -30.01 -0.50
CA ALA A 200 3.39 -31.19 -1.39
C ALA A 200 3.89 -32.47 -0.68
N LYS A 201 4.27 -32.38 0.61
CA LYS A 201 4.79 -33.52 1.41
C LYS A 201 3.84 -33.97 2.53
N LYS A 202 2.62 -33.47 2.58
CA LYS A 202 1.54 -33.95 3.45
C LYS A 202 0.42 -34.57 2.60
#